data_a4fc65dbdc29452a98ec2371832a8a9c
#
_entry.id   a4fc65dbdc29452a98ec2371832a8a9c
#
_cell.length_a   1.000
_cell.length_b   1.000
_cell.length_c   1.000
_cell.angle_alpha   90.00
_cell.angle_beta   90.00
_cell.angle_gamma   90.00
#
_symmetry.space_group_name_H-M   'P 1'
#
loop_
_entity.id
_entity.type
_entity.pdbx_description
1 polymer ?
#
loop_
_entity_poly.entity_id
_entity_poly.type
_entity_poly.pdbx_seq_one_letter_code
_entity_poly.pdbx_strand_id
1 'polypeptide(L)'
;MIGYNVPMQRIWLIVLFFLCGCHGIVVPDNFTYQEIQTDTYKLASWQKITDSNALVRIYIEGDGNAFNHAGQPTSNPTPRGTFLRKIAFNDPNPNVVYLARPCQYVKDMRCQQRDWTTGRFSAQIVDATVQAIKDISNKRPLVLIGYSGGALLSGLVIEKYPKIPVKKWITIAGVLNHGKWTKELNLPPLKDSIDLKKLPTVSQMHLIGDKDKAVPATLTEKLVQSKNLIVIPGATHSRGYEPYYDLIYQ
;
A
#
# COMPACT_ATOMS: atom_id res chain seq x y z
N MET A 1 -53.89 57.84 24.48
CA MET A 1 -53.31 56.90 23.51
C MET A 1 -51.79 56.82 23.74
N ILE A 2 -51.31 55.76 24.35
CA ILE A 2 -49.88 55.58 24.71
C ILE A 2 -49.35 54.55 23.73
N GLY A 3 -48.48 54.97 22.81
CA GLY A 3 -47.84 54.13 21.82
C GLY A 3 -46.63 53.47 22.44
N TYR A 4 -46.57 52.12 22.43
CA TYR A 4 -45.41 51.36 22.81
C TYR A 4 -44.54 51.12 21.58
N ASN A 5 -43.34 51.69 21.57
CA ASN A 5 -42.28 51.36 20.63
C ASN A 5 -41.54 50.11 21.13
N VAL A 6 -41.63 48.99 20.40
CA VAL A 6 -40.85 47.79 20.65
C VAL A 6 -39.58 47.83 19.76
N PRO A 7 -38.36 47.78 20.31
CA PRO A 7 -37.17 47.77 19.50
C PRO A 7 -36.98 46.38 18.85
N MET A 8 -36.86 46.35 17.54
CA MET A 8 -36.60 45.14 16.74
C MET A 8 -35.13 44.73 16.95
N GLN A 9 -34.90 43.72 17.80
CA GLN A 9 -33.58 43.10 17.94
C GLN A 9 -33.22 42.32 16.66
N ARG A 10 -32.17 42.79 15.98
CA ARG A 10 -31.56 42.08 14.86
C ARG A 10 -30.84 40.86 15.40
N ILE A 11 -31.40 39.67 15.17
CA ILE A 11 -30.74 38.37 15.44
C ILE A 11 -29.73 38.16 14.31
N TRP A 12 -28.43 38.27 14.62
CA TRP A 12 -27.37 37.87 13.73
C TRP A 12 -27.25 36.31 13.80
N LEU A 13 -27.74 35.64 12.77
CA LEU A 13 -27.50 34.24 12.57
C LEU A 13 -26.02 34.04 12.19
N ILE A 14 -25.19 33.66 13.15
CA ILE A 14 -23.82 33.19 12.88
C ILE A 14 -23.92 31.80 12.24
N VAL A 15 -23.82 31.74 10.92
CA VAL A 15 -23.66 30.46 10.19
C VAL A 15 -22.23 29.99 10.40
N LEU A 16 -22.03 29.09 11.33
CA LEU A 16 -20.77 28.34 11.49
C LEU A 16 -20.64 27.38 10.30
N PHE A 17 -19.86 27.79 9.30
CA PHE A 17 -19.37 26.86 8.30
C PHE A 17 -18.41 25.87 8.97
N PHE A 18 -18.90 24.67 9.29
CA PHE A 18 -18.04 23.53 9.54
C PHE A 18 -17.33 23.19 8.24
N LEU A 19 -16.11 23.68 8.07
CA LEU A 19 -15.17 23.18 7.07
C LEU A 19 -14.84 21.74 7.48
N CYS A 20 -15.61 20.81 6.96
CA CYS A 20 -15.26 19.39 7.00
C CYS A 20 -14.00 19.24 6.14
N GLY A 21 -12.84 19.42 6.76
CA GLY A 21 -11.55 19.22 6.13
C GLY A 21 -11.43 17.77 5.73
N CYS A 22 -11.76 17.44 4.49
CA CYS A 22 -11.27 16.23 3.87
C CYS A 22 -9.75 16.30 3.92
N HIS A 23 -9.12 15.58 4.84
CA HIS A 23 -7.68 15.36 4.85
C HIS A 23 -7.35 14.46 3.66
N GLY A 24 -7.57 14.96 2.46
CA GLY A 24 -7.06 14.39 1.24
C GLY A 24 -5.53 14.42 1.30
N ILE A 25 -4.90 13.35 0.84
CA ILE A 25 -3.45 13.37 0.68
C ILE A 25 -3.11 14.42 -0.35
N VAL A 26 -2.25 15.35 0.04
CA VAL A 26 -1.63 16.27 -0.91
C VAL A 26 -0.71 15.43 -1.78
N VAL A 27 -1.09 15.24 -3.03
CA VAL A 27 -0.24 14.64 -4.06
C VAL A 27 0.73 15.74 -4.50
N PRO A 28 2.06 15.50 -4.48
CA PRO A 28 3.02 16.47 -4.99
C PRO A 28 2.77 16.75 -6.49
N ASP A 29 2.99 17.99 -6.93
CA ASP A 29 2.74 18.43 -8.31
C ASP A 29 3.51 17.65 -9.38
N ASN A 30 4.61 17.00 -8.99
CA ASN A 30 5.42 16.18 -9.87
C ASN A 30 4.94 14.72 -9.99
N PHE A 31 3.81 14.36 -9.34
CA PHE A 31 3.17 13.07 -9.50
C PHE A 31 1.86 13.20 -10.27
N THR A 32 1.67 12.35 -11.28
CA THR A 32 0.44 12.29 -12.08
C THR A 32 -0.36 11.06 -11.72
N TYR A 33 -1.66 11.24 -11.46
CA TYR A 33 -2.59 10.14 -11.28
C TYR A 33 -2.87 9.43 -12.59
N GLN A 34 -2.88 8.09 -12.59
CA GLN A 34 -3.24 7.28 -13.73
C GLN A 34 -4.02 6.03 -13.28
N GLU A 35 -5.04 5.66 -14.05
CA GLU A 35 -5.70 4.37 -13.96
C GLU A 35 -5.10 3.42 -14.98
N ILE A 36 -4.58 2.29 -14.53
CA ILE A 36 -3.99 1.27 -15.39
C ILE A 36 -5.03 0.18 -15.62
N GLN A 37 -5.46 0.02 -16.87
CA GLN A 37 -6.38 -1.02 -17.25
C GLN A 37 -5.62 -2.34 -17.46
N THR A 38 -6.05 -3.38 -16.74
CA THR A 38 -5.60 -4.76 -16.95
C THR A 38 -6.75 -5.62 -17.48
N ASP A 39 -6.48 -6.87 -17.78
CA ASP A 39 -7.52 -7.80 -18.25
C ASP A 39 -8.66 -7.97 -17.24
N THR A 40 -8.33 -7.90 -15.94
CA THR A 40 -9.29 -8.19 -14.87
C THR A 40 -9.72 -6.95 -14.08
N TYR A 41 -8.81 -6.03 -13.78
CA TYR A 41 -9.09 -4.89 -12.90
C TYR A 41 -8.51 -3.60 -13.46
N LYS A 42 -9.01 -2.46 -12.94
CA LYS A 42 -8.31 -1.19 -13.00
C LYS A 42 -7.51 -0.99 -11.72
N LEU A 43 -6.28 -0.51 -11.84
CA LEU A 43 -5.44 -0.15 -10.70
C LEU A 43 -5.14 1.35 -10.71
N ALA A 44 -5.30 2.00 -9.56
CA ALA A 44 -4.88 3.39 -9.39
C ALA A 44 -3.37 3.46 -9.19
N SER A 45 -2.73 4.44 -9.79
CA SER A 45 -1.31 4.74 -9.58
C SER A 45 -1.06 6.24 -9.55
N TRP A 46 0.01 6.66 -8.85
CA TRP A 46 0.57 8.00 -8.90
C TRP A 46 2.02 7.87 -9.33
N GLN A 47 2.38 8.53 -10.42
CA GLN A 47 3.63 8.29 -11.12
C GLN A 47 4.43 9.58 -11.27
N LYS A 48 5.69 9.53 -10.87
CA LYS A 48 6.75 10.49 -11.21
C LYS A 48 7.74 9.75 -12.11
N ILE A 49 7.74 10.05 -13.39
CA ILE A 49 8.63 9.44 -14.38
C ILE A 49 9.34 10.60 -15.12
N THR A 50 10.58 10.89 -14.75
CA THR A 50 11.34 12.02 -15.28
C THR A 50 12.58 11.61 -16.07
N ASP A 51 12.99 10.34 -16.01
CA ASP A 51 14.13 9.80 -16.76
C ASP A 51 13.75 8.49 -17.44
N SER A 52 13.73 8.47 -18.77
CA SER A 52 13.38 7.30 -19.57
C SER A 52 14.38 6.15 -19.44
N ASN A 53 15.61 6.40 -19.01
CA ASN A 53 16.70 5.44 -18.94
C ASN A 53 16.92 4.88 -17.52
N ALA A 54 16.46 5.59 -16.51
CA ALA A 54 16.61 5.17 -15.11
C ALA A 54 15.65 4.03 -14.75
N LEU A 55 16.03 3.22 -13.75
CA LEU A 55 15.16 2.21 -13.18
C LEU A 55 13.88 2.82 -12.59
N VAL A 56 12.83 2.01 -12.44
CA VAL A 56 11.58 2.44 -11.83
C VAL A 56 11.42 1.80 -10.45
N ARG A 57 11.08 2.62 -9.47
CA ARG A 57 10.79 2.20 -8.10
C ARG A 57 9.28 2.16 -7.91
N ILE A 58 8.73 0.96 -7.66
CA ILE A 58 7.28 0.77 -7.53
C ILE A 58 6.95 0.40 -6.09
N TYR A 59 6.21 1.28 -5.43
CA TYR A 59 5.69 1.10 -4.07
C TYR A 59 4.31 0.47 -4.13
N ILE A 60 4.19 -0.78 -3.66
CA ILE A 60 2.95 -1.56 -3.70
C ILE A 60 2.27 -1.52 -2.35
N GLU A 61 1.03 -1.02 -2.34
CA GLU A 61 0.24 -0.80 -1.13
C GLU A 61 -0.14 -2.11 -0.42
N GLY A 62 -0.35 -2.00 0.90
CA GLY A 62 -0.85 -3.08 1.74
C GLY A 62 -2.35 -3.37 1.55
N ASP A 63 -2.91 -4.13 2.50
CA ASP A 63 -4.33 -4.55 2.44
C ASP A 63 -5.32 -3.38 2.58
N GLY A 64 -4.84 -2.21 3.00
CA GLY A 64 -5.65 -1.01 3.16
C GLY A 64 -6.72 -1.17 4.24
N ASN A 65 -7.93 -0.69 3.92
CA ASN A 65 -9.08 -0.75 4.81
C ASN A 65 -9.94 -2.00 4.53
N ALA A 66 -9.30 -3.18 4.39
CA ALA A 66 -10.00 -4.42 4.05
C ALA A 66 -10.99 -4.86 5.14
N PHE A 67 -10.68 -4.59 6.41
CA PHE A 67 -11.50 -4.92 7.57
C PHE A 67 -11.68 -3.71 8.48
N ASN A 68 -12.83 -3.62 9.14
CA ASN A 68 -13.07 -2.65 10.20
C ASN A 68 -12.48 -3.12 11.56
N HIS A 69 -12.59 -2.30 12.58
CA HIS A 69 -12.07 -2.64 13.92
C HIS A 69 -12.73 -3.86 14.57
N ALA A 70 -13.93 -4.25 14.13
CA ALA A 70 -14.62 -5.45 14.58
C ALA A 70 -14.24 -6.70 13.76
N GLY A 71 -13.26 -6.60 12.85
CA GLY A 71 -12.84 -7.72 11.99
C GLY A 71 -13.81 -8.05 10.86
N GLN A 72 -14.79 -7.18 10.59
CA GLN A 72 -15.74 -7.38 9.50
C GLN A 72 -15.19 -6.78 8.21
N PRO A 73 -15.40 -7.42 7.06
CA PRO A 73 -15.01 -6.87 5.77
C PRO A 73 -15.69 -5.51 5.51
N THR A 74 -14.92 -4.57 4.97
CA THR A 74 -15.45 -3.27 4.56
C THR A 74 -16.00 -3.32 3.13
N SER A 75 -16.79 -2.32 2.75
CA SER A 75 -17.26 -2.12 1.38
C SER A 75 -16.23 -1.42 0.48
N ASN A 76 -15.14 -0.90 1.05
CA ASN A 76 -14.11 -0.16 0.32
C ASN A 76 -12.74 -0.40 0.95
N PRO A 77 -11.84 -1.14 0.27
CA PRO A 77 -10.51 -1.46 0.77
C PRO A 77 -9.51 -0.31 0.66
N THR A 78 -9.88 0.85 0.11
CA THR A 78 -8.97 2.00 -0.03
C THR A 78 -8.34 2.37 1.30
N PRO A 79 -7.00 2.46 1.39
CA PRO A 79 -6.32 2.82 2.62
C PRO A 79 -6.75 4.18 3.15
N ARG A 80 -7.03 4.26 4.45
CA ARG A 80 -7.25 5.54 5.15
C ARG A 80 -5.94 6.18 5.59
N GLY A 81 -4.92 5.35 5.83
CA GLY A 81 -3.58 5.81 6.20
C GLY A 81 -2.79 6.32 5.00
N THR A 82 -1.71 7.05 5.30
CA THR A 82 -0.86 7.68 4.29
C THR A 82 0.59 7.16 4.31
N PHE A 83 0.87 6.15 5.12
CA PHE A 83 2.23 5.74 5.45
C PHE A 83 3.08 5.45 4.20
N LEU A 84 2.68 4.47 3.38
CA LEU A 84 3.46 4.11 2.19
C LEU A 84 3.50 5.25 1.17
N ARG A 85 2.41 6.00 1.01
CA ARG A 85 2.37 7.16 0.11
C ARG A 85 3.34 8.25 0.52
N LYS A 86 3.48 8.53 1.83
CA LYS A 86 4.49 9.48 2.32
C LYS A 86 5.89 9.04 1.93
N ILE A 87 6.22 7.76 2.08
CA ILE A 87 7.52 7.24 1.67
C ILE A 87 7.71 7.41 0.16
N ALA A 88 6.75 6.97 -0.65
CA ALA A 88 6.83 7.05 -2.11
C ALA A 88 6.93 8.48 -2.62
N PHE A 89 6.13 9.41 -2.09
CA PHE A 89 6.09 10.79 -2.56
C PHE A 89 7.32 11.60 -2.13
N ASN A 90 8.05 11.17 -1.11
CA ASN A 90 9.32 11.77 -0.70
C ASN A 90 10.55 11.06 -1.27
N ASP A 91 10.39 10.00 -2.06
CA ASP A 91 11.51 9.32 -2.71
C ASP A 91 12.15 10.28 -3.74
N PRO A 92 13.45 10.65 -3.60
CA PRO A 92 14.12 11.61 -4.47
C PRO A 92 14.42 11.04 -5.87
N ASN A 93 14.31 9.73 -6.05
CA ASN A 93 14.64 9.08 -7.33
C ASN A 93 13.80 9.62 -8.50
N PRO A 94 14.34 9.63 -9.74
CA PRO A 94 13.65 10.22 -10.89
C PRO A 94 12.38 9.47 -11.30
N ASN A 95 12.32 8.16 -11.08
CA ASN A 95 11.18 7.34 -11.49
C ASN A 95 10.60 6.61 -10.29
N VAL A 96 9.52 7.15 -9.76
CA VAL A 96 8.83 6.63 -8.58
C VAL A 96 7.35 6.47 -8.89
N VAL A 97 6.81 5.31 -8.55
CA VAL A 97 5.39 5.01 -8.69
C VAL A 97 4.83 4.46 -7.39
N TYR A 98 3.78 5.09 -6.88
CA TYR A 98 2.91 4.47 -5.91
C TYR A 98 1.81 3.72 -6.67
N LEU A 99 1.73 2.41 -6.44
CA LEU A 99 0.75 1.52 -7.06
C LEU A 99 -0.21 1.00 -5.99
N ALA A 100 -1.47 1.36 -6.12
CA ALA A 100 -2.53 0.78 -5.31
C ALA A 100 -2.81 -0.67 -5.73
N ARG A 101 -3.44 -1.43 -4.85
CA ARG A 101 -3.90 -2.78 -5.20
C ARG A 101 -5.21 -2.71 -6.00
N PRO A 102 -5.57 -3.76 -6.73
CA PRO A 102 -6.90 -3.88 -7.31
C PRO A 102 -7.99 -3.53 -6.29
N CYS A 103 -9.03 -2.82 -6.73
CA CYS A 103 -10.17 -2.39 -5.92
C CYS A 103 -9.91 -1.25 -4.91
N GLN A 104 -8.68 -0.74 -4.80
CA GLN A 104 -8.36 0.44 -4.01
C GLN A 104 -8.42 1.70 -4.89
N TYR A 105 -9.03 2.78 -4.40
CA TYR A 105 -9.17 4.11 -5.05
C TYR A 105 -10.02 4.14 -6.33
N VAL A 106 -10.18 3.05 -7.04
CA VAL A 106 -10.93 2.95 -8.29
C VAL A 106 -12.23 2.19 -8.05
N LYS A 107 -13.34 2.72 -8.56
CA LYS A 107 -14.60 1.97 -8.64
C LYS A 107 -14.55 1.08 -9.88
N ASP A 108 -14.41 -0.22 -9.66
CA ASP A 108 -14.44 -1.22 -10.71
C ASP A 108 -15.56 -2.22 -10.39
N MET A 109 -16.54 -2.37 -11.30
CA MET A 109 -17.69 -3.27 -11.10
C MET A 109 -17.28 -4.75 -11.02
N ARG A 110 -16.08 -5.09 -11.44
CA ARG A 110 -15.52 -6.45 -11.34
C ARG A 110 -15.01 -6.78 -9.95
N CYS A 111 -14.80 -5.76 -9.11
CA CYS A 111 -14.34 -5.93 -7.74
C CYS A 111 -15.39 -6.58 -6.85
N GLN A 112 -15.01 -7.66 -6.21
CA GLN A 112 -15.82 -8.39 -5.23
C GLN A 112 -15.15 -8.36 -3.86
N GLN A 113 -15.92 -8.44 -2.79
CA GLN A 113 -15.39 -8.41 -1.42
C GLN A 113 -14.27 -9.43 -1.17
N ARG A 114 -14.32 -10.60 -1.83
CA ARG A 114 -13.26 -11.61 -1.74
C ARG A 114 -11.90 -11.08 -2.21
N ASP A 115 -11.87 -10.13 -3.15
CA ASP A 115 -10.64 -9.65 -3.78
C ASP A 115 -9.77 -8.80 -2.83
N TRP A 116 -10.34 -8.30 -1.75
CA TRP A 116 -9.59 -7.65 -0.66
C TRP A 116 -9.68 -8.38 0.68
N THR A 117 -10.33 -9.55 0.72
CA THR A 117 -10.43 -10.39 1.92
C THR A 117 -9.72 -11.74 1.70
N THR A 118 -10.45 -12.83 1.51
CA THR A 118 -9.87 -14.19 1.41
C THR A 118 -9.04 -14.41 0.16
N GLY A 119 -9.34 -13.71 -0.94
CA GLY A 119 -8.66 -13.80 -2.24
C GLY A 119 -7.67 -12.69 -2.52
N ARG A 120 -7.26 -11.90 -1.52
CA ARG A 120 -6.40 -10.72 -1.69
C ARG A 120 -5.01 -11.01 -2.27
N PHE A 121 -4.60 -12.27 -2.32
CA PHE A 121 -3.40 -12.76 -3.01
C PHE A 121 -3.76 -13.86 -4.02
N SER A 122 -4.97 -13.83 -4.60
CA SER A 122 -5.37 -14.79 -5.64
C SER A 122 -4.50 -14.63 -6.89
N ALA A 123 -4.49 -15.68 -7.73
CA ALA A 123 -3.78 -15.62 -9.00
C ALA A 123 -4.22 -14.42 -9.86
N GLN A 124 -5.51 -14.09 -9.88
CA GLN A 124 -6.05 -12.95 -10.61
C GLN A 124 -5.51 -11.60 -10.12
N ILE A 125 -5.41 -11.42 -8.79
CA ILE A 125 -4.81 -10.21 -8.18
C ILE A 125 -3.34 -10.10 -8.54
N VAL A 126 -2.59 -11.21 -8.49
CA VAL A 126 -1.17 -11.24 -8.88
C VAL A 126 -1.02 -10.91 -10.37
N ASP A 127 -1.82 -11.52 -11.25
CA ASP A 127 -1.73 -11.31 -12.69
C ASP A 127 -2.05 -9.87 -13.10
N ALA A 128 -3.09 -9.26 -12.51
CA ALA A 128 -3.41 -7.85 -12.72
C ALA A 128 -2.27 -6.94 -12.24
N THR A 129 -1.68 -7.23 -11.08
CA THR A 129 -0.54 -6.46 -10.57
C THR A 129 0.67 -6.58 -11.51
N VAL A 130 0.93 -7.77 -12.05
CA VAL A 130 1.98 -7.99 -13.05
C VAL A 130 1.76 -7.17 -14.32
N GLN A 131 0.53 -7.16 -14.84
CA GLN A 131 0.20 -6.38 -16.04
C GLN A 131 0.44 -4.88 -15.79
N ALA A 132 -0.03 -4.36 -14.66
CA ALA A 132 0.22 -2.97 -14.27
C ALA A 132 1.72 -2.66 -14.14
N ILE A 133 2.50 -3.53 -13.50
CA ILE A 133 3.95 -3.35 -13.36
C ILE A 133 4.65 -3.38 -14.72
N LYS A 134 4.25 -4.25 -15.64
CA LYS A 134 4.82 -4.31 -17.01
C LYS A 134 4.54 -3.03 -17.79
N ASP A 135 3.32 -2.50 -17.70
CA ASP A 135 2.93 -1.25 -18.34
C ASP A 135 3.74 -0.08 -17.79
N ILE A 136 3.77 0.09 -16.47
CA ILE A 136 4.56 1.14 -15.78
C ILE A 136 6.04 1.05 -16.13
N SER A 137 6.61 -0.14 -16.06
CA SER A 137 8.05 -0.32 -16.23
C SER A 137 8.53 -0.07 -17.64
N ASN A 138 7.71 -0.36 -18.63
CA ASN A 138 8.10 -0.33 -20.04
C ASN A 138 9.46 -1.01 -20.27
N LYS A 139 9.62 -2.23 -19.74
CA LYS A 139 10.85 -3.05 -19.78
C LYS A 139 12.06 -2.51 -19.01
N ARG A 140 11.96 -1.36 -18.35
CA ARG A 140 13.04 -0.82 -17.49
C ARG A 140 13.29 -1.70 -16.27
N PRO A 141 14.53 -1.71 -15.74
CA PRO A 141 14.81 -2.37 -14.46
C PRO A 141 13.97 -1.81 -13.33
N LEU A 142 13.63 -2.66 -12.35
CA LEU A 142 12.72 -2.34 -11.26
C LEU A 142 13.34 -2.52 -9.89
N VAL A 143 12.92 -1.67 -8.96
CA VAL A 143 12.91 -1.96 -7.53
C VAL A 143 11.45 -2.08 -7.09
N LEU A 144 11.06 -3.20 -6.51
CA LEU A 144 9.73 -3.38 -5.94
C LEU A 144 9.79 -3.18 -4.43
N ILE A 145 8.95 -2.28 -3.93
CA ILE A 145 8.84 -1.94 -2.50
C ILE A 145 7.43 -2.30 -2.04
N GLY A 146 7.29 -3.35 -1.25
CA GLY A 146 5.98 -3.80 -0.75
C GLY A 146 5.77 -3.47 0.72
N TYR A 147 4.63 -2.88 1.06
CA TYR A 147 4.22 -2.62 2.44
C TYR A 147 3.17 -3.63 2.90
N SER A 148 3.33 -4.17 4.12
CA SER A 148 2.33 -5.07 4.71
C SER A 148 1.97 -6.22 3.75
N GLY A 149 0.71 -6.40 3.36
CA GLY A 149 0.29 -7.36 2.34
C GLY A 149 0.89 -7.10 0.95
N GLY A 150 1.28 -5.86 0.62
CA GLY A 150 2.00 -5.54 -0.62
C GLY A 150 3.37 -6.21 -0.73
N ALA A 151 3.98 -6.59 0.41
CA ALA A 151 5.22 -7.36 0.43
C ALA A 151 5.02 -8.76 -0.16
N LEU A 152 3.99 -9.49 0.28
CA LEU A 152 3.67 -10.79 -0.29
C LEU A 152 3.30 -10.68 -1.77
N LEU A 153 2.47 -9.69 -2.11
CA LEU A 153 2.06 -9.49 -3.50
C LEU A 153 3.26 -9.22 -4.42
N SER A 154 4.20 -8.34 -4.01
CA SER A 154 5.42 -8.09 -4.79
C SER A 154 6.32 -9.32 -4.90
N GLY A 155 6.44 -10.11 -3.83
CA GLY A 155 7.17 -11.38 -3.85
C GLY A 155 6.55 -12.39 -4.84
N LEU A 156 5.22 -12.52 -4.83
CA LEU A 156 4.48 -13.39 -5.78
C LEU A 156 4.65 -12.95 -7.24
N VAL A 157 4.70 -11.63 -7.49
CA VAL A 157 5.02 -11.09 -8.82
C VAL A 157 6.40 -11.57 -9.27
N ILE A 158 7.42 -11.47 -8.42
CA ILE A 158 8.79 -11.89 -8.74
C ILE A 158 8.86 -13.40 -8.97
N GLU A 159 8.25 -14.20 -8.08
CA GLU A 159 8.26 -15.66 -8.18
C GLU A 159 7.58 -16.15 -9.45
N LYS A 160 6.38 -15.64 -9.73
CA LYS A 160 5.54 -16.10 -10.85
C LYS A 160 6.03 -15.60 -12.22
N TYR A 161 6.68 -14.44 -12.25
CA TYR A 161 7.11 -13.80 -13.48
C TYR A 161 8.61 -13.43 -13.47
N PRO A 162 9.51 -14.42 -13.45
CA PRO A 162 10.97 -14.20 -13.28
C PRO A 162 11.62 -13.42 -14.44
N LYS A 163 10.91 -13.22 -15.55
CA LYS A 163 11.38 -12.39 -16.68
C LYS A 163 11.21 -10.88 -16.44
N ILE A 164 10.45 -10.47 -15.43
CA ILE A 164 10.37 -9.06 -15.04
C ILE A 164 11.73 -8.66 -14.46
N PRO A 165 12.36 -7.57 -14.94
CA PRO A 165 13.74 -7.23 -14.58
C PRO A 165 13.86 -6.58 -13.20
N VAL A 166 13.41 -7.26 -12.15
CA VAL A 166 13.49 -6.77 -10.76
C VAL A 166 14.93 -6.92 -10.28
N LYS A 167 15.55 -5.81 -9.87
CA LYS A 167 16.92 -5.73 -9.35
C LYS A 167 16.96 -5.85 -7.82
N LYS A 168 15.97 -5.30 -7.15
CA LYS A 168 15.90 -5.30 -5.68
C LYS A 168 14.45 -5.45 -5.23
N TRP A 169 14.24 -6.22 -4.17
CA TRP A 169 12.96 -6.36 -3.48
C TRP A 169 13.09 -5.85 -2.06
N ILE A 170 12.31 -4.82 -1.74
CA ILE A 170 12.27 -4.19 -0.42
C ILE A 170 10.91 -4.45 0.20
N THR A 171 10.86 -4.83 1.47
CA THR A 171 9.60 -4.94 2.20
C THR A 171 9.62 -4.10 3.46
N ILE A 172 8.49 -3.47 3.77
CA ILE A 172 8.29 -2.65 4.96
C ILE A 172 7.12 -3.24 5.74
N ALA A 173 7.36 -3.67 6.99
CA ALA A 173 6.34 -4.32 7.82
C ALA A 173 5.61 -5.46 7.07
N GLY A 174 6.36 -6.26 6.31
CA GLY A 174 5.84 -7.12 5.25
C GLY A 174 5.29 -8.45 5.74
N VAL A 175 4.09 -8.83 5.28
CA VAL A 175 3.63 -10.22 5.28
C VAL A 175 4.40 -10.94 4.17
N LEU A 176 5.16 -11.99 4.51
CA LEU A 176 5.92 -12.80 3.54
C LEU A 176 5.31 -14.19 3.32
N ASN A 177 4.44 -14.61 4.23
CA ASN A 177 3.68 -15.86 4.12
C ASN A 177 2.35 -15.69 4.87
N HIS A 178 1.25 -15.65 4.14
CA HIS A 178 -0.07 -15.36 4.75
C HIS A 178 -0.57 -16.53 5.60
N GLY A 179 -0.22 -17.79 5.25
CA GLY A 179 -0.63 -18.94 6.02
C GLY A 179 0.02 -18.97 7.41
N LYS A 180 1.30 -18.63 7.51
CA LYS A 180 1.99 -18.48 8.81
C LYS A 180 1.48 -17.29 9.58
N TRP A 181 1.25 -16.16 8.89
CA TRP A 181 0.74 -14.92 9.48
C TRP A 181 -0.65 -15.09 10.09
N THR A 182 -1.60 -15.68 9.35
CA THR A 182 -2.96 -15.93 9.86
C THR A 182 -2.95 -16.92 11.03
N LYS A 183 -2.11 -17.95 10.96
CA LYS A 183 -1.96 -18.92 12.06
C LYS A 183 -1.40 -18.27 13.33
N GLU A 184 -0.34 -17.47 13.23
CA GLU A 184 0.29 -16.79 14.36
C GLU A 184 -0.66 -15.83 15.09
N LEU A 185 -1.50 -15.11 14.31
CA LEU A 185 -2.46 -14.16 14.86
C LEU A 185 -3.85 -14.75 15.12
N ASN A 186 -4.01 -16.06 14.98
CA ASN A 186 -5.30 -16.75 15.12
C ASN A 186 -6.41 -16.13 14.26
N LEU A 187 -6.08 -15.76 13.01
CA LEU A 187 -6.99 -15.20 12.03
C LEU A 187 -7.56 -16.28 11.10
N PRO A 188 -8.73 -16.06 10.50
CA PRO A 188 -9.26 -16.95 9.48
C PRO A 188 -8.27 -17.11 8.30
N PRO A 189 -8.09 -18.33 7.76
CA PRO A 189 -7.18 -18.57 6.65
C PRO A 189 -7.66 -17.88 5.37
N LEU A 190 -6.72 -17.40 4.56
CA LEU A 190 -7.00 -16.78 3.27
C LEU A 190 -7.11 -17.87 2.18
N LYS A 191 -8.20 -18.61 2.21
CA LYS A 191 -8.41 -19.85 1.42
C LYS A 191 -8.36 -19.67 -0.11
N ASP A 192 -8.62 -18.44 -0.59
CA ASP A 192 -8.63 -18.11 -2.02
C ASP A 192 -7.32 -17.43 -2.47
N SER A 193 -6.33 -17.38 -1.59
CA SER A 193 -5.03 -16.74 -1.79
C SER A 193 -3.91 -17.76 -1.94
N ILE A 194 -2.85 -17.39 -2.65
CA ILE A 194 -1.62 -18.17 -2.80
C ILE A 194 -0.50 -17.59 -1.97
N ASP A 195 0.43 -18.43 -1.55
CA ASP A 195 1.63 -18.06 -0.82
C ASP A 195 2.89 -18.21 -1.67
N LEU A 196 3.98 -17.56 -1.27
CA LEU A 196 5.30 -17.81 -1.82
C LEU A 196 5.73 -19.26 -1.49
N LYS A 197 6.18 -19.98 -2.50
CA LYS A 197 6.82 -21.31 -2.32
C LYS A 197 8.20 -21.15 -1.69
N LYS A 198 8.93 -20.12 -2.10
CA LYS A 198 10.24 -19.71 -1.58
C LYS A 198 10.44 -18.23 -1.76
N LEU A 199 11.31 -17.63 -0.97
CA LEU A 199 11.68 -16.23 -1.18
C LEU A 199 12.38 -16.06 -2.54
N PRO A 200 12.10 -14.95 -3.25
CA PRO A 200 12.79 -14.61 -4.49
C PRO A 200 14.32 -14.58 -4.33
N THR A 201 15.06 -14.85 -5.41
CA THR A 201 16.54 -14.87 -5.38
C THR A 201 17.18 -13.54 -5.73
N VAL A 202 16.38 -12.47 -5.96
CA VAL A 202 16.89 -11.11 -6.21
C VAL A 202 17.51 -10.50 -4.94
N SER A 203 18.25 -9.40 -5.08
CA SER A 203 18.69 -8.62 -3.91
C SER A 203 17.50 -8.23 -3.03
N GLN A 204 17.61 -8.40 -1.72
CA GLN A 204 16.50 -8.23 -0.78
C GLN A 204 16.88 -7.32 0.39
N MET A 205 15.89 -6.58 0.88
CA MET A 205 15.95 -5.85 2.15
C MET A 205 14.58 -5.85 2.81
N HIS A 206 14.51 -6.26 4.08
CA HIS A 206 13.28 -6.37 4.84
C HIS A 206 13.36 -5.52 6.09
N LEU A 207 12.55 -4.45 6.17
CA LEU A 207 12.46 -3.57 7.33
C LEU A 207 11.24 -3.98 8.17
N ILE A 208 11.47 -4.26 9.44
CA ILE A 208 10.41 -4.66 10.39
C ILE A 208 10.52 -3.87 11.68
N GLY A 209 9.39 -3.54 12.29
CA GLY A 209 9.33 -2.91 13.60
C GLY A 209 9.26 -3.95 14.73
N ASP A 210 10.04 -3.78 15.78
CA ASP A 210 10.01 -4.68 16.96
C ASP A 210 8.72 -4.55 17.78
N LYS A 211 7.93 -3.48 17.56
CA LYS A 211 6.63 -3.24 18.20
C LYS A 211 5.45 -3.44 17.24
N ASP A 212 5.68 -4.02 16.07
CA ASP A 212 4.61 -4.32 15.12
C ASP A 212 3.74 -5.49 15.61
N LYS A 213 2.48 -5.18 15.92
CA LYS A 213 1.48 -6.18 16.35
C LYS A 213 0.66 -6.73 15.17
N ALA A 214 0.63 -6.03 14.04
CA ALA A 214 -0.09 -6.46 12.86
C ALA A 214 0.71 -7.52 12.06
N VAL A 215 2.03 -7.33 11.97
CA VAL A 215 2.97 -8.31 11.40
C VAL A 215 4.14 -8.47 12.36
N PRO A 216 4.05 -9.39 13.35
CA PRO A 216 5.10 -9.59 14.32
C PRO A 216 6.47 -9.87 13.69
N ALA A 217 7.52 -9.22 14.18
CA ALA A 217 8.89 -9.31 13.67
C ALA A 217 9.37 -10.76 13.54
N THR A 218 9.01 -11.60 14.52
CA THR A 218 9.36 -13.02 14.57
C THR A 218 8.93 -13.82 13.35
N LEU A 219 7.88 -13.38 12.63
CA LEU A 219 7.45 -14.06 11.39
C LEU A 219 8.45 -13.84 10.25
N THR A 220 8.98 -12.62 10.12
CA THR A 220 9.96 -12.28 9.09
C THR A 220 11.33 -12.86 9.45
N GLU A 221 11.75 -12.76 10.72
CA GLU A 221 13.02 -13.33 11.24
C GLU A 221 13.19 -14.81 10.93
N LYS A 222 12.10 -15.58 11.00
CA LYS A 222 12.10 -17.01 10.68
C LYS A 222 12.20 -17.35 9.20
N LEU A 223 11.99 -16.37 8.31
CA LEU A 223 11.90 -16.58 6.86
C LEU A 223 13.08 -16.01 6.10
N VAL A 224 13.66 -14.91 6.58
CA VAL A 224 14.71 -14.16 5.89
C VAL A 224 16.08 -14.40 6.50
N GLN A 225 17.13 -14.33 5.67
CA GLN A 225 18.50 -14.33 6.16
C GLN A 225 18.78 -13.03 6.92
N SER A 226 19.48 -13.10 8.05
CA SER A 226 19.77 -11.95 8.92
C SER A 226 20.44 -10.78 8.20
N LYS A 227 21.30 -11.06 7.20
CA LYS A 227 21.96 -10.01 6.39
C LYS A 227 21.01 -9.14 5.56
N ASN A 228 19.79 -9.63 5.31
CA ASN A 228 18.75 -8.91 4.55
C ASN A 228 17.71 -8.26 5.45
N LEU A 229 17.84 -8.41 6.77
CA LEU A 229 16.85 -8.00 7.74
C LEU A 229 17.32 -6.79 8.53
N ILE A 230 16.45 -5.80 8.65
CA ILE A 230 16.63 -4.61 9.48
C ILE A 230 15.48 -4.54 10.47
N VAL A 231 15.80 -4.81 11.74
CA VAL A 231 14.85 -4.64 12.86
C VAL A 231 14.95 -3.22 13.37
N ILE A 232 13.83 -2.50 13.36
CA ILE A 232 13.75 -1.09 13.74
C ILE A 232 13.20 -0.98 15.17
N PRO A 233 14.02 -0.55 16.15
CA PRO A 233 13.59 -0.44 17.52
C PRO A 233 12.45 0.58 17.70
N GLY A 234 11.41 0.21 18.44
CA GLY A 234 10.26 1.04 18.72
C GLY A 234 9.27 1.21 17.57
N ALA A 235 9.61 0.77 16.36
CA ALA A 235 8.71 0.89 15.22
C ALA A 235 7.50 -0.05 15.33
N THR A 236 6.35 0.46 14.94
CA THR A 236 5.07 -0.26 14.82
C THR A 236 4.77 -0.56 13.36
N HIS A 237 3.55 -0.99 13.04
CA HIS A 237 3.18 -1.31 11.65
C HIS A 237 3.37 -0.16 10.66
N SER A 238 3.18 1.10 11.09
CA SER A 238 3.22 2.29 10.21
C SER A 238 3.85 3.53 10.85
N ARG A 239 4.70 3.37 11.88
CA ARG A 239 5.37 4.48 12.57
C ARG A 239 6.78 4.07 12.96
N GLY A 240 7.69 5.04 13.02
CA GLY A 240 9.05 4.85 13.47
C GLY A 240 10.03 4.43 12.38
N TYR A 241 9.63 4.50 11.11
CA TYR A 241 10.48 4.16 9.96
C TYR A 241 11.21 5.39 9.38
N GLU A 242 10.85 6.59 9.80
CA GLU A 242 11.35 7.85 9.25
C GLU A 242 12.89 7.95 9.21
N PRO A 243 13.64 7.54 10.25
CA PRO A 243 15.11 7.57 10.24
C PRO A 243 15.74 6.59 9.24
N TYR A 244 14.96 5.69 8.66
CA TYR A 244 15.42 4.62 7.76
C TYR A 244 14.98 4.82 6.31
N TYR A 245 14.33 5.94 5.99
CA TYR A 245 13.86 6.19 4.62
C TYR A 245 14.99 6.20 3.60
N ASP A 246 16.17 6.73 3.96
CA ASP A 246 17.34 6.75 3.06
C ASP A 246 17.79 5.34 2.65
N LEU A 247 17.60 4.32 3.51
CA LEU A 247 17.89 2.92 3.13
C LEU A 247 16.88 2.39 2.12
N ILE A 248 15.63 2.87 2.20
CA ILE A 248 14.57 2.48 1.26
C ILE A 248 14.85 3.14 -0.10
N TYR A 249 15.37 4.35 -0.12
CA TYR A 249 15.62 5.14 -1.34
C TYR A 249 16.89 4.70 -2.14
N GLN A 250 17.74 3.91 -1.55
CA GLN A 250 18.90 3.27 -2.21
C GLN A 250 18.47 2.03 -3.02
#